data_57626d13dccf311dc1dd50264b96bc0d
#
_entry.id   57626d13dccf311dc1dd50264b96bc0d
#
_cell.length_a   1.000
_cell.length_b   1.000
_cell.length_c   1.000
_cell.angle_alpha   90.00
_cell.angle_beta   90.00
_cell.angle_gamma   90.00
#
_symmetry.space_group_name_H-M   'P 1'
#
loop_
_entity.id
_entity.type
_entity.pdbx_description
1 polymer ?
#
loop_
_entity_poly.entity_id
_entity_poly.type
_entity_poly.pdbx_seq_one_letter_code
_entity_poly.pdbx_strand_id
1 'polypeptide(L)'
;MKPVSRRAFLKGATLGSLSLNAAFQKNALGDTDFDFVVAGAGHNSLITAAYLAKAGFSVLVLEGRPTIGGGCKTSEVCMPGFKEDLCSSVHGFIQSNPVLRDNELDLYEYGLEYIDPDPIMHTSFPDKASITMWHDIERTYAEYAKHSKVDADTFRQLVTEYKAYNAARKSGSDVPNAGVWRRRLAMSGYDLVSKTFENRYIRSFHLAQGRFSSIPGAHPNTGSQLFTAIRHQVNGRPMPKGGSGMLPVALGRVIEANGGVILTNMPVAQLIIENGRCQGVECTDGSRYRARKSVVSTIHIKHLVDMAPKKLWGEGFIENVRLLQPEHAMFAFHYAVSEPPRFELADGSTIEPVESALLSEPERILLADYEHATGELNLDDLPLQIVCPSIADPTRAPAGHHTLKLEGNLPYALKEGPKHWDNIKEKVAADVFDNFRKFCPNLTEDKILGRFIQSPLDIERMNPAMWRGSVHAAAYGAAQSGDMRPVPGWAEYRMPIRGLYQTGACTAPGGSVRGQPGRNAAIAILEDHGSSIEDAVSKSAPVTS
;
A
#
# COMPACT_ATOMS: atom_id res chain seq x y z
N MET A 1 -35.93 -21.82 -24.53
CA MET A 1 -34.80 -22.11 -23.57
C MET A 1 -35.20 -21.53 -22.21
N LYS A 2 -35.27 -22.33 -21.17
CA LYS A 2 -35.57 -21.84 -19.80
C LYS A 2 -34.39 -21.01 -19.29
N PRO A 3 -34.57 -19.88 -18.61
CA PRO A 3 -33.47 -19.12 -18.04
C PRO A 3 -32.77 -19.94 -16.97
N VAL A 4 -31.44 -20.08 -17.08
CA VAL A 4 -30.58 -20.73 -16.10
C VAL A 4 -30.58 -19.85 -14.84
N SER A 5 -30.89 -20.43 -13.68
CA SER A 5 -30.96 -19.67 -12.43
C SER A 5 -29.57 -19.14 -12.03
N ARG A 6 -29.52 -17.92 -11.49
CA ARG A 6 -28.30 -17.27 -10.96
C ARG A 6 -27.44 -18.16 -10.06
N ARG A 7 -28.05 -19.12 -9.34
CA ARG A 7 -27.36 -20.05 -8.43
C ARG A 7 -26.53 -21.15 -9.11
N ALA A 8 -26.86 -21.51 -10.36
CA ALA A 8 -26.13 -22.59 -11.06
C ALA A 8 -24.81 -22.13 -11.68
N PHE A 9 -24.64 -20.81 -11.89
CA PHE A 9 -23.47 -20.24 -12.55
C PHE A 9 -22.24 -20.10 -11.63
N LEU A 10 -22.44 -19.99 -10.31
CA LEU A 10 -21.38 -19.71 -9.33
C LEU A 10 -20.56 -20.93 -8.86
N LYS A 11 -20.94 -22.15 -9.24
CA LYS A 11 -20.32 -23.39 -8.74
C LYS A 11 -19.05 -23.86 -9.47
N GLY A 12 -18.53 -23.13 -10.46
CA GLY A 12 -17.46 -23.62 -11.34
C GLY A 12 -16.19 -22.79 -11.49
N ALA A 13 -15.98 -21.72 -10.71
CA ALA A 13 -14.87 -20.79 -10.94
C ALA A 13 -13.62 -21.10 -10.09
N THR A 14 -12.60 -21.65 -10.73
CA THR A 14 -11.22 -21.72 -10.21
C THR A 14 -10.49 -20.38 -10.39
N LEU A 15 -9.40 -20.18 -9.65
CA LEU A 15 -8.59 -18.93 -9.52
C LEU A 15 -8.21 -18.17 -10.82
N GLY A 16 -8.41 -18.76 -12.00
CA GLY A 16 -8.15 -18.14 -13.31
C GLY A 16 -9.34 -17.46 -13.98
N SER A 17 -10.55 -17.48 -13.39
CA SER A 17 -11.81 -17.18 -14.09
C SER A 17 -12.40 -15.77 -13.86
N LEU A 18 -11.83 -14.95 -12.96
CA LEU A 18 -12.32 -13.57 -12.74
C LEU A 18 -12.22 -12.68 -13.99
N SER A 19 -11.26 -12.94 -14.88
CA SER A 19 -11.05 -12.16 -16.10
C SER A 19 -11.86 -12.63 -17.33
N LEU A 20 -12.25 -13.90 -17.40
CA LEU A 20 -12.98 -14.45 -18.55
C LEU A 20 -14.49 -14.14 -18.54
N ASN A 21 -15.04 -13.76 -17.41
CA ASN A 21 -16.45 -13.46 -17.23
C ASN A 21 -16.89 -12.02 -17.55
N ALA A 22 -15.93 -11.06 -17.64
CA ALA A 22 -16.28 -9.63 -17.75
C ALA A 22 -17.11 -9.29 -19.02
N ALA A 23 -16.74 -9.83 -20.17
CA ALA A 23 -17.46 -9.57 -21.41
C ALA A 23 -18.87 -10.23 -21.45
N PHE A 24 -19.00 -11.41 -20.85
CA PHE A 24 -20.27 -12.11 -20.72
C PHE A 24 -21.19 -11.44 -19.71
N GLN A 25 -20.65 -11.00 -18.58
CA GLN A 25 -21.39 -10.25 -17.56
C GLN A 25 -21.84 -8.87 -18.08
N LYS A 26 -20.99 -8.17 -18.84
CA LYS A 26 -21.34 -6.87 -19.45
C LYS A 26 -22.61 -6.96 -20.32
N ASN A 27 -22.68 -7.98 -21.18
CA ASN A 27 -23.84 -8.19 -22.06
C ASN A 27 -25.10 -8.66 -21.31
N ALA A 28 -24.94 -9.25 -20.13
CA ALA A 28 -26.05 -9.72 -19.29
C ALA A 28 -26.63 -8.65 -18.36
N LEU A 29 -25.88 -7.55 -18.10
CA LEU A 29 -26.30 -6.50 -17.17
C LEU A 29 -27.34 -5.54 -17.78
N GLY A 30 -27.34 -5.32 -19.12
CA GLY A 30 -28.27 -4.37 -19.78
C GLY A 30 -28.25 -3.00 -19.09
N ASP A 31 -29.39 -2.30 -19.13
CA ASP A 31 -29.62 -1.00 -18.44
C ASP A 31 -29.95 -1.21 -16.93
N THR A 32 -29.24 -2.11 -16.24
CA THR A 32 -29.50 -2.38 -14.82
C THR A 32 -28.90 -1.29 -13.94
N ASP A 33 -29.74 -0.55 -13.24
CA ASP A 33 -29.35 0.40 -12.23
C ASP A 33 -28.91 -0.33 -10.95
N PHE A 34 -27.78 0.11 -10.38
CA PHE A 34 -27.28 -0.33 -9.08
C PHE A 34 -27.59 0.70 -7.99
N ASP A 35 -27.61 0.30 -6.73
CA ASP A 35 -27.70 1.27 -5.65
C ASP A 35 -26.42 2.11 -5.60
N PHE A 36 -25.28 1.45 -5.72
CA PHE A 36 -23.98 2.09 -5.75
C PHE A 36 -23.14 1.64 -6.94
N VAL A 37 -22.47 2.60 -7.58
CA VAL A 37 -21.43 2.37 -8.58
C VAL A 37 -20.09 2.81 -8.00
N VAL A 38 -19.12 1.92 -7.99
CA VAL A 38 -17.79 2.14 -7.41
C VAL A 38 -16.76 2.25 -8.54
N ALA A 39 -16.16 3.42 -8.69
CA ALA A 39 -15.14 3.71 -9.71
C ALA A 39 -13.73 3.43 -9.20
N GLY A 40 -13.17 2.30 -9.65
CA GLY A 40 -11.89 1.73 -9.25
C GLY A 40 -12.01 0.65 -8.19
N ALA A 41 -11.23 -0.43 -8.35
CA ALA A 41 -11.17 -1.60 -7.46
C ALA A 41 -9.86 -1.70 -6.67
N GLY A 42 -9.38 -0.59 -6.08
CA GLY A 42 -8.32 -0.62 -5.08
C GLY A 42 -8.82 -1.26 -3.77
N HIS A 43 -7.92 -1.78 -2.93
CA HIS A 43 -8.32 -2.46 -1.69
C HIS A 43 -9.26 -1.63 -0.79
N ASN A 44 -9.11 -0.29 -0.74
CA ASN A 44 -10.01 0.55 0.06
C ASN A 44 -11.42 0.62 -0.53
N SER A 45 -11.57 0.81 -1.84
CA SER A 45 -12.90 0.81 -2.48
C SER A 45 -13.55 -0.57 -2.47
N LEU A 46 -12.77 -1.65 -2.56
CA LEU A 46 -13.29 -3.00 -2.37
C LEU A 46 -13.80 -3.24 -0.94
N ILE A 47 -13.11 -2.71 0.09
CA ILE A 47 -13.60 -2.73 1.47
C ILE A 47 -14.95 -1.98 1.57
N THR A 48 -15.02 -0.76 1.01
CA THR A 48 -16.29 -0.01 0.97
C THR A 48 -17.39 -0.80 0.27
N ALA A 49 -17.11 -1.34 -0.92
CA ALA A 49 -18.06 -2.13 -1.69
C ALA A 49 -18.53 -3.40 -0.96
N ALA A 50 -17.62 -4.08 -0.25
CA ALA A 50 -17.94 -5.28 0.53
C ALA A 50 -18.92 -4.98 1.68
N TYR A 51 -18.72 -3.89 2.42
CA TYR A 51 -19.68 -3.47 3.45
C TYR A 51 -21.05 -3.11 2.86
N LEU A 52 -21.07 -2.35 1.75
CA LEU A 52 -22.32 -2.00 1.08
C LEU A 52 -23.07 -3.24 0.57
N ALA A 53 -22.37 -4.20 -0.02
CA ALA A 53 -22.96 -5.45 -0.46
C ALA A 53 -23.48 -6.29 0.71
N LYS A 54 -22.70 -6.43 1.80
CA LYS A 54 -23.15 -7.11 3.03
C LYS A 54 -24.35 -6.41 3.66
N ALA A 55 -24.45 -5.08 3.59
CA ALA A 55 -25.62 -4.33 4.04
C ALA A 55 -26.88 -4.59 3.16
N GLY A 56 -26.75 -5.28 2.03
CA GLY A 56 -27.85 -5.68 1.15
C GLY A 56 -28.11 -4.74 -0.01
N PHE A 57 -27.22 -3.78 -0.25
CA PHE A 57 -27.31 -2.91 -1.43
C PHE A 57 -26.77 -3.60 -2.68
N SER A 58 -27.34 -3.28 -3.83
CA SER A 58 -26.78 -3.70 -5.12
C SER A 58 -25.59 -2.83 -5.48
N VAL A 59 -24.42 -3.46 -5.68
CA VAL A 59 -23.13 -2.77 -5.89
C VAL A 59 -22.50 -3.22 -7.21
N LEU A 60 -22.08 -2.26 -8.02
CA LEU A 60 -21.23 -2.48 -9.19
C LEU A 60 -19.87 -1.84 -8.96
N VAL A 61 -18.80 -2.62 -9.11
CA VAL A 61 -17.41 -2.14 -9.06
C VAL A 61 -16.83 -2.15 -10.47
N LEU A 62 -16.26 -1.03 -10.91
CA LEU A 62 -15.63 -0.85 -12.21
C LEU A 62 -14.13 -0.66 -12.03
N GLU A 63 -13.32 -1.57 -12.56
CA GLU A 63 -11.86 -1.50 -12.55
C GLU A 63 -11.33 -1.24 -13.96
N GLY A 64 -10.49 -0.21 -14.10
CA GLY A 64 -9.91 0.17 -15.39
C GLY A 64 -8.84 -0.79 -15.92
N ARG A 65 -8.30 -1.67 -15.08
CA ARG A 65 -7.23 -2.62 -15.39
C ARG A 65 -7.79 -4.04 -15.51
N PRO A 66 -7.01 -5.01 -16.04
CA PRO A 66 -7.42 -6.42 -16.11
C PRO A 66 -7.59 -7.09 -14.74
N THR A 67 -6.95 -6.56 -13.71
CA THR A 67 -6.94 -7.13 -12.36
C THR A 67 -7.28 -6.10 -11.30
N ILE A 68 -8.06 -6.51 -10.29
CA ILE A 68 -8.41 -5.68 -9.12
C ILE A 68 -7.21 -5.54 -8.16
N GLY A 69 -7.30 -4.63 -7.18
CA GLY A 69 -6.37 -4.51 -6.06
C GLY A 69 -5.64 -3.18 -5.95
N GLY A 70 -5.55 -2.40 -7.04
CA GLY A 70 -4.79 -1.14 -7.03
C GLY A 70 -3.30 -1.38 -6.74
N GLY A 71 -2.81 -0.92 -5.58
CA GLY A 71 -1.44 -1.18 -5.10
C GLY A 71 -1.23 -2.54 -4.44
N CYS A 72 -2.31 -3.26 -4.06
CA CYS A 72 -2.26 -4.64 -3.58
C CYS A 72 -2.39 -5.58 -4.78
N LYS A 73 -1.29 -5.82 -5.48
CA LYS A 73 -1.30 -6.60 -6.74
C LYS A 73 -0.13 -7.56 -6.80
N THR A 74 -0.45 -8.82 -7.10
CA THR A 74 0.52 -9.88 -7.36
C THR A 74 0.37 -10.36 -8.80
N SER A 75 1.46 -10.51 -9.53
CA SER A 75 1.44 -10.92 -10.94
C SER A 75 2.71 -11.69 -11.33
N GLU A 76 2.60 -12.51 -12.36
CA GLU A 76 3.72 -13.29 -12.91
C GLU A 76 4.42 -12.48 -14.03
N VAL A 77 5.13 -11.40 -13.66
CA VAL A 77 5.70 -10.44 -14.61
C VAL A 77 7.12 -10.77 -15.04
N CYS A 78 7.90 -11.49 -14.22
CA CYS A 78 9.26 -11.91 -14.57
C CYS A 78 9.25 -13.15 -15.47
N MET A 79 8.51 -14.17 -15.05
CA MET A 79 8.24 -15.38 -15.84
C MET A 79 7.08 -16.18 -15.20
N PRO A 80 6.46 -17.12 -15.98
CA PRO A 80 5.38 -17.95 -15.47
C PRO A 80 5.77 -18.73 -14.20
N GLY A 81 4.86 -18.78 -13.22
CA GLY A 81 5.05 -19.44 -11.94
C GLY A 81 5.72 -18.59 -10.86
N PHE A 82 6.27 -17.41 -11.20
CA PHE A 82 6.88 -16.48 -10.24
C PHE A 82 5.91 -15.34 -9.93
N LYS A 83 5.36 -15.33 -8.73
CA LYS A 83 4.33 -14.38 -8.29
C LYS A 83 4.95 -13.20 -7.56
N GLU A 84 5.12 -12.09 -8.28
CA GLU A 84 5.72 -10.85 -7.79
C GLU A 84 4.67 -9.90 -7.23
N ASP A 85 4.96 -9.25 -6.09
CA ASP A 85 4.16 -8.14 -5.57
C ASP A 85 4.63 -6.83 -6.21
N LEU A 86 3.81 -6.27 -7.09
CA LEU A 86 4.21 -5.13 -7.93
C LEU A 86 4.39 -3.81 -7.15
N CYS A 87 3.83 -3.73 -5.93
CA CYS A 87 3.99 -2.58 -5.04
C CYS A 87 4.06 -3.06 -3.58
N SER A 88 2.94 -3.12 -2.86
CA SER A 88 2.94 -3.59 -1.47
C SER A 88 3.22 -5.08 -1.36
N SER A 89 4.07 -5.47 -0.42
CA SER A 89 4.29 -6.88 -0.02
C SER A 89 3.80 -7.11 1.40
N VAL A 90 4.02 -6.15 2.29
CA VAL A 90 3.69 -6.21 3.72
C VAL A 90 2.42 -5.45 4.03
N HIS A 91 1.56 -6.02 4.87
CA HIS A 91 0.26 -5.49 5.26
C HIS A 91 0.17 -5.20 6.78
N GLY A 92 1.20 -4.58 7.35
CA GLY A 92 1.27 -4.37 8.81
C GLY A 92 0.22 -3.42 9.38
N PHE A 93 -0.21 -2.40 8.63
CA PHE A 93 -1.19 -1.43 9.13
C PHE A 93 -2.62 -1.99 9.23
N ILE A 94 -3.04 -2.79 8.28
CA ILE A 94 -4.41 -3.31 8.23
C ILE A 94 -4.67 -4.34 9.35
N GLN A 95 -3.63 -4.93 9.96
CA GLN A 95 -3.78 -5.90 11.06
C GLN A 95 -4.52 -5.32 12.27
N SER A 96 -4.39 -4.03 12.50
CA SER A 96 -5.11 -3.34 13.60
C SER A 96 -6.50 -2.83 13.20
N ASN A 97 -6.87 -2.93 11.94
CA ASN A 97 -8.16 -2.49 11.42
C ASN A 97 -9.23 -3.54 11.78
N PRO A 98 -10.46 -3.15 12.21
CA PRO A 98 -11.55 -4.07 12.47
C PRO A 98 -11.85 -5.06 11.34
N VAL A 99 -11.61 -4.67 10.09
CA VAL A 99 -11.74 -5.55 8.91
C VAL A 99 -10.98 -6.88 9.07
N LEU A 100 -9.75 -6.84 9.65
CA LEU A 100 -8.96 -8.05 9.93
C LEU A 100 -8.98 -8.44 11.39
N ARG A 101 -8.80 -7.45 12.30
CA ARG A 101 -8.73 -7.70 13.75
C ARG A 101 -9.98 -8.40 14.25
N ASP A 102 -11.15 -7.95 13.80
CA ASP A 102 -12.46 -8.43 14.23
C ASP A 102 -13.13 -9.30 13.15
N ASN A 103 -12.44 -9.51 12.00
CA ASN A 103 -12.90 -10.24 10.82
C ASN A 103 -14.28 -9.79 10.31
N GLU A 104 -14.56 -8.47 10.35
CA GLU A 104 -15.88 -7.90 10.04
C GLU A 104 -16.43 -8.28 8.63
N LEU A 105 -15.54 -8.63 7.71
CA LEU A 105 -15.88 -9.01 6.32
C LEU A 105 -15.65 -10.51 6.04
N ASP A 106 -15.42 -11.32 7.06
CA ASP A 106 -15.21 -12.79 6.93
C ASP A 106 -14.07 -13.16 5.96
N LEU A 107 -13.01 -12.34 5.87
CA LEU A 107 -11.99 -12.47 4.83
C LEU A 107 -11.19 -13.78 4.91
N TYR A 108 -11.02 -14.31 6.12
CA TYR A 108 -10.32 -15.58 6.33
C TYR A 108 -11.12 -16.76 5.75
N GLU A 109 -12.44 -16.72 5.82
CA GLU A 109 -13.35 -17.71 5.22
C GLU A 109 -13.32 -17.65 3.69
N TYR A 110 -12.94 -16.48 3.14
CA TYR A 110 -12.74 -16.26 1.71
C TYR A 110 -11.30 -16.49 1.25
N GLY A 111 -10.46 -17.13 2.08
CA GLY A 111 -9.13 -17.63 1.74
C GLY A 111 -7.99 -16.62 1.90
N LEU A 112 -8.18 -15.59 2.70
CA LEU A 112 -7.09 -14.71 3.12
C LEU A 112 -6.32 -15.38 4.27
N GLU A 113 -5.01 -15.49 4.12
CA GLU A 113 -4.09 -16.01 5.14
C GLU A 113 -2.88 -15.09 5.22
N TYR A 114 -2.33 -14.90 6.42
CA TYR A 114 -1.13 -14.10 6.62
C TYR A 114 0.01 -14.93 7.19
N ILE A 115 1.22 -14.63 6.76
CA ILE A 115 2.48 -15.14 7.29
C ILE A 115 3.22 -13.96 7.92
N ASP A 116 3.81 -14.14 9.08
CA ASP A 116 4.64 -13.14 9.75
C ASP A 116 6.06 -13.70 9.94
N PRO A 117 7.00 -13.37 9.05
CA PRO A 117 8.35 -13.96 9.05
C PRO A 117 9.19 -13.57 10.26
N ASP A 118 10.06 -14.49 10.73
CA ASP A 118 11.11 -14.24 11.71
C ASP A 118 12.47 -14.67 11.12
N PRO A 119 13.44 -13.77 10.97
CA PRO A 119 13.47 -12.38 11.46
C PRO A 119 12.46 -11.48 10.76
N ILE A 120 12.02 -10.43 11.49
CA ILE A 120 11.14 -9.39 10.95
C ILE A 120 11.81 -8.68 9.77
N MET A 121 13.11 -8.37 9.92
CA MET A 121 13.95 -7.82 8.86
C MET A 121 15.44 -7.86 9.23
N HIS A 122 16.27 -7.81 8.22
CA HIS A 122 17.73 -7.71 8.33
C HIS A 122 18.21 -6.41 7.67
N THR A 123 19.30 -5.83 8.18
CA THR A 123 19.95 -4.66 7.58
C THR A 123 21.45 -4.88 7.53
N SER A 124 22.02 -4.67 6.35
CA SER A 124 23.46 -4.76 6.11
C SER A 124 24.06 -3.39 5.78
N PHE A 125 25.30 -3.20 6.18
CA PHE A 125 26.11 -2.01 5.91
C PHE A 125 27.37 -2.38 5.11
N PRO A 126 28.02 -1.43 4.39
CA PRO A 126 29.17 -1.71 3.52
C PRO A 126 30.37 -2.34 4.21
N ASP A 127 30.56 -2.08 5.51
CA ASP A 127 31.64 -2.63 6.34
C ASP A 127 31.28 -3.97 7.01
N LYS A 128 30.22 -4.63 6.53
CA LYS A 128 29.66 -5.89 7.07
C LYS A 128 29.05 -5.77 8.47
N ALA A 129 28.90 -4.57 9.01
CA ALA A 129 28.03 -4.38 10.17
C ALA A 129 26.59 -4.72 9.80
N SER A 130 25.82 -5.19 10.77
CA SER A 130 24.42 -5.54 10.51
C SER A 130 23.54 -5.36 11.75
N ILE A 131 22.25 -5.20 11.54
CA ILE A 131 21.21 -5.21 12.57
C ILE A 131 20.09 -6.13 12.08
N THR A 132 19.77 -7.15 12.87
CA THR A 132 18.64 -8.04 12.60
C THR A 132 17.56 -7.80 13.65
N MET A 133 16.35 -7.54 13.20
CA MET A 133 15.17 -7.38 14.05
C MET A 133 14.41 -8.70 14.11
N TRP A 134 14.15 -9.21 15.30
CA TRP A 134 13.45 -10.47 15.57
C TRP A 134 12.12 -10.19 16.28
N HIS A 135 11.18 -11.12 16.23
CA HIS A 135 9.97 -11.02 17.05
C HIS A 135 10.30 -10.99 18.54
N ASP A 136 11.29 -11.77 18.96
CA ASP A 136 11.84 -11.69 20.30
C ASP A 136 12.62 -10.39 20.49
N ILE A 137 12.11 -9.52 21.37
CA ILE A 137 12.71 -8.22 21.68
C ILE A 137 14.11 -8.35 22.29
N GLU A 138 14.39 -9.43 23.04
CA GLU A 138 15.70 -9.61 23.67
C GLU A 138 16.75 -9.99 22.62
N ARG A 139 16.39 -10.73 21.59
CA ARG A 139 17.26 -10.97 20.44
C ARG A 139 17.54 -9.67 19.67
N THR A 140 16.50 -8.85 19.42
CA THR A 140 16.70 -7.52 18.80
C THR A 140 17.54 -6.61 19.67
N TYR A 141 17.33 -6.62 20.99
CA TYR A 141 18.16 -5.87 21.94
C TYR A 141 19.62 -6.28 21.85
N ALA A 142 19.92 -7.59 21.78
CA ALA A 142 21.27 -8.09 21.64
C ALA A 142 21.95 -7.62 20.34
N GLU A 143 21.19 -7.52 19.23
CA GLU A 143 21.69 -6.94 17.97
C GLU A 143 22.10 -5.46 18.14
N TYR A 144 21.26 -4.65 18.78
CA TYR A 144 21.59 -3.24 19.07
C TYR A 144 22.79 -3.12 20.01
N ALA A 145 22.87 -3.97 21.04
CA ALA A 145 23.93 -3.94 22.03
C ALA A 145 25.33 -4.29 21.46
N LYS A 146 25.41 -4.98 20.32
CA LYS A 146 26.67 -5.16 19.58
C LYS A 146 27.27 -3.82 19.13
N HIS A 147 26.44 -2.81 18.90
CA HIS A 147 26.82 -1.49 18.41
C HIS A 147 26.83 -0.42 19.50
N SER A 148 25.84 -0.41 20.39
CA SER A 148 25.75 0.49 21.55
C SER A 148 24.78 -0.08 22.58
N LYS A 149 25.28 -0.35 23.81
CA LYS A 149 24.43 -0.78 24.91
C LYS A 149 23.45 0.31 25.33
N VAL A 150 23.86 1.58 25.29
CA VAL A 150 23.02 2.74 25.63
C VAL A 150 21.84 2.83 24.67
N ASP A 151 22.10 2.66 23.38
CA ASP A 151 21.05 2.68 22.37
C ASP A 151 20.12 1.46 22.46
N ALA A 152 20.64 0.30 22.83
CA ALA A 152 19.83 -0.89 23.08
C ALA A 152 18.86 -0.70 24.25
N ASP A 153 19.34 -0.11 25.36
CA ASP A 153 18.51 0.22 26.51
C ASP A 153 17.43 1.26 26.12
N THR A 154 17.82 2.28 25.35
CA THR A 154 16.89 3.30 24.79
C THR A 154 15.83 2.67 23.90
N PHE A 155 16.22 1.75 23.01
CA PHE A 155 15.27 1.03 22.14
C PHE A 155 14.23 0.26 22.96
N ARG A 156 14.66 -0.52 23.98
CA ARG A 156 13.75 -1.28 24.86
C ARG A 156 12.78 -0.36 25.59
N GLN A 157 13.26 0.79 26.08
CA GLN A 157 12.42 1.80 26.72
C GLN A 157 11.37 2.34 25.74
N LEU A 158 11.80 2.72 24.53
CA LEU A 158 10.89 3.25 23.49
C LEU A 158 9.81 2.24 23.08
N VAL A 159 10.12 0.95 23.01
CA VAL A 159 9.12 -0.10 22.75
C VAL A 159 8.08 -0.12 23.85
N THR A 160 8.49 -0.01 25.12
CA THR A 160 7.58 0.02 26.27
C THR A 160 6.68 1.26 26.25
N GLU A 161 7.28 2.45 26.02
CA GLU A 161 6.54 3.72 25.91
C GLU A 161 5.53 3.67 24.74
N TYR A 162 5.93 3.12 23.60
CA TYR A 162 5.07 3.01 22.42
C TYR A 162 3.88 2.07 22.65
N LYS A 163 4.08 0.95 23.34
CA LYS A 163 2.98 0.06 23.74
C LYS A 163 1.97 0.77 24.63
N ALA A 164 2.44 1.52 25.63
CA ALA A 164 1.58 2.30 26.53
C ALA A 164 0.83 3.43 25.79
N TYR A 165 1.51 4.15 24.91
CA TYR A 165 0.91 5.17 24.04
C TYR A 165 -0.23 4.61 23.18
N ASN A 166 -0.01 3.47 22.52
CA ASN A 166 -1.03 2.84 21.69
C ASN A 166 -2.21 2.29 22.50
N ALA A 167 -1.93 1.71 23.66
CA ALA A 167 -2.99 1.21 24.56
C ALA A 167 -3.91 2.35 25.01
N ALA A 168 -3.34 3.48 25.46
CA ALA A 168 -4.11 4.65 25.88
C ALA A 168 -4.99 5.21 24.73
N ARG A 169 -4.42 5.32 23.51
CA ARG A 169 -5.18 5.77 22.35
C ARG A 169 -6.32 4.85 21.95
N LYS A 170 -6.13 3.54 22.07
CA LYS A 170 -7.17 2.55 21.74
C LYS A 170 -8.33 2.56 22.74
N SER A 171 -8.03 2.78 24.03
CA SER A 171 -9.04 2.83 25.09
C SER A 171 -9.70 4.20 25.26
N GLY A 172 -9.22 5.24 24.55
CA GLY A 172 -9.65 6.63 24.77
C GLY A 172 -9.17 7.23 26.08
N SER A 173 -8.20 6.58 26.76
CA SER A 173 -7.62 7.07 28.01
C SER A 173 -6.58 8.16 27.76
N ASP A 174 -6.22 8.88 28.82
CA ASP A 174 -5.14 9.86 28.77
C ASP A 174 -3.82 9.21 28.37
N VAL A 175 -3.18 9.80 27.37
CA VAL A 175 -1.86 9.35 26.91
C VAL A 175 -0.80 9.72 27.94
N PRO A 176 -0.05 8.75 28.51
CA PRO A 176 1.06 9.07 29.41
C PRO A 176 2.06 10.02 28.75
N ASN A 177 2.45 11.08 29.46
CA ASN A 177 3.38 12.10 28.95
C ASN A 177 2.95 12.73 27.60
N ALA A 178 1.67 13.02 27.41
CA ALA A 178 1.11 13.55 26.17
C ALA A 178 1.89 14.76 25.59
N GLY A 179 2.43 15.64 26.45
CA GLY A 179 3.28 16.75 26.04
C GLY A 179 4.59 16.31 25.37
N VAL A 180 5.21 15.25 25.88
CA VAL A 180 6.43 14.66 25.29
C VAL A 180 6.13 14.07 23.92
N TRP A 181 5.02 13.33 23.79
CA TRP A 181 4.58 12.76 22.51
C TRP A 181 4.30 13.85 21.47
N ARG A 182 3.57 14.91 21.85
CA ARG A 182 3.31 16.05 20.96
C ARG A 182 4.61 16.69 20.47
N ARG A 183 5.58 16.90 21.37
CA ARG A 183 6.89 17.45 21.00
C ARG A 183 7.65 16.53 20.05
N ARG A 184 7.75 15.23 20.37
CA ARG A 184 8.42 14.23 19.52
C ARG A 184 7.82 14.20 18.12
N LEU A 185 6.49 14.18 18.00
CA LEU A 185 5.80 14.12 16.71
C LEU A 185 5.96 15.42 15.89
N ALA A 186 6.08 16.56 16.54
CA ALA A 186 6.30 17.86 15.89
C ALA A 186 7.74 18.07 15.41
N MET A 187 8.72 17.34 15.94
CA MET A 187 10.11 17.41 15.51
C MET A 187 10.30 16.84 14.10
N SER A 188 11.44 17.12 13.48
CA SER A 188 11.90 16.36 12.33
C SER A 188 12.30 14.94 12.77
N GLY A 189 12.06 13.94 11.91
CA GLY A 189 12.48 12.57 12.16
C GLY A 189 14.00 12.47 12.30
N TYR A 190 14.72 13.20 11.45
CA TYR A 190 16.17 13.24 11.49
C TYR A 190 16.71 13.76 12.83
N ASP A 191 16.22 14.92 13.29
CA ASP A 191 16.65 15.48 14.58
C ASP A 191 16.27 14.56 15.74
N LEU A 192 15.07 14.02 15.72
CA LEU A 192 14.58 13.16 16.79
C LEU A 192 15.43 11.88 16.88
N VAL A 193 15.68 11.20 15.76
CA VAL A 193 16.54 9.99 15.70
C VAL A 193 17.96 10.33 16.15
N SER A 194 18.55 11.42 15.62
CA SER A 194 19.92 11.82 15.92
C SER A 194 20.15 12.22 17.39
N LYS A 195 19.09 12.72 18.07
CA LYS A 195 19.13 13.05 19.49
C LYS A 195 18.75 11.88 20.40
N THR A 196 18.15 10.84 19.84
CA THR A 196 17.69 9.65 20.58
C THR A 196 18.77 8.58 20.63
N PHE A 197 19.50 8.37 19.54
CA PHE A 197 20.52 7.35 19.42
C PHE A 197 21.89 7.97 19.12
N GLU A 198 22.96 7.37 19.64
CA GLU A 198 24.32 7.84 19.42
C GLU A 198 25.05 7.07 18.31
N ASN A 199 24.71 5.78 18.11
CA ASN A 199 25.38 4.93 17.13
C ASN A 199 24.88 5.17 15.70
N ARG A 200 25.79 5.28 14.72
CA ARG A 200 25.48 5.59 13.33
C ARG A 200 24.60 4.53 12.65
N TYR A 201 24.85 3.25 12.89
CA TYR A 201 24.09 2.16 12.27
C TYR A 201 22.64 2.16 12.77
N ILE A 202 22.44 2.38 14.06
CA ILE A 202 21.11 2.45 14.67
C ILE A 202 20.36 3.68 14.17
N ARG A 203 21.03 4.83 14.02
CA ARG A 203 20.45 6.03 13.39
C ARG A 203 20.02 5.76 11.97
N SER A 204 20.91 5.22 11.12
CA SER A 204 20.60 4.88 9.72
C SER A 204 19.42 3.91 9.64
N PHE A 205 19.40 2.88 10.47
CA PHE A 205 18.31 1.92 10.52
C PHE A 205 16.95 2.60 10.79
N HIS A 206 16.84 3.43 11.82
CA HIS A 206 15.59 4.12 12.14
C HIS A 206 15.16 5.13 11.10
N LEU A 207 16.09 5.90 10.53
CA LEU A 207 15.82 6.90 9.49
C LEU A 207 15.32 6.23 8.20
N ALA A 208 15.94 5.14 7.79
CA ALA A 208 15.54 4.41 6.60
C ALA A 208 14.13 3.82 6.73
N GLN A 209 13.80 3.22 7.88
CA GLN A 209 12.46 2.68 8.13
C GLN A 209 11.37 3.76 8.04
N GLY A 210 11.68 4.97 8.51
CA GLY A 210 10.79 6.12 8.40
C GLY A 210 10.63 6.62 6.96
N ARG A 211 11.71 6.63 6.18
CA ARG A 211 11.76 7.17 4.82
C ARG A 211 10.94 6.36 3.81
N PHE A 212 10.96 5.03 3.88
CA PHE A 212 10.20 4.18 2.95
C PHE A 212 8.68 4.44 2.96
N SER A 213 8.21 5.26 3.89
CA SER A 213 6.78 5.50 4.07
C SER A 213 6.32 6.92 3.78
N SER A 214 7.17 7.92 3.35
CA SER A 214 6.55 9.21 3.13
C SER A 214 7.39 10.39 2.59
N ILE A 215 7.80 11.29 3.48
CA ILE A 215 8.37 12.61 3.18
C ILE A 215 9.78 12.69 3.75
N PRO A 216 10.57 13.67 3.30
CA PRO A 216 11.91 13.87 3.83
C PRO A 216 11.95 13.92 5.36
N GLY A 217 12.83 13.12 5.95
CA GLY A 217 13.00 13.04 7.41
C GLY A 217 13.45 14.34 8.07
N ALA A 218 14.01 15.27 7.31
CA ALA A 218 14.41 16.59 7.79
C ALA A 218 13.23 17.57 7.98
N HIS A 219 12.05 17.27 7.45
CA HIS A 219 10.89 18.16 7.59
C HIS A 219 10.30 18.11 9.01
N PRO A 220 9.79 19.24 9.54
CA PRO A 220 9.00 19.26 10.77
C PRO A 220 7.77 18.33 10.67
N ASN A 221 7.29 17.86 11.81
CA ASN A 221 6.18 16.93 11.92
C ASN A 221 6.42 15.55 11.30
N THR A 222 7.68 15.14 11.16
CA THR A 222 8.06 13.79 10.72
C THR A 222 8.61 12.92 11.86
N GLY A 223 8.56 13.37 13.09
CA GLY A 223 9.07 12.64 14.26
C GLY A 223 8.45 11.25 14.47
N SER A 224 7.27 11.00 13.89
CA SER A 224 6.68 9.65 13.85
C SER A 224 7.57 8.62 13.14
N GLN A 225 8.52 9.05 12.31
CA GLN A 225 9.45 8.18 11.60
C GLN A 225 10.34 7.37 12.57
N LEU A 226 10.76 7.96 13.70
CA LEU A 226 11.49 7.23 14.76
C LEU A 226 10.74 5.95 15.17
N PHE A 227 9.42 6.03 15.25
CA PHE A 227 8.58 4.94 15.76
C PHE A 227 8.22 3.89 14.70
N THR A 228 8.70 4.02 13.45
CA THR A 228 8.39 3.02 12.41
C THR A 228 9.03 1.67 12.73
N ALA A 229 10.32 1.63 13.05
CA ALA A 229 11.00 0.42 13.48
C ALA A 229 10.41 -0.13 14.81
N ILE A 230 10.10 0.75 15.76
CA ILE A 230 9.45 0.38 17.02
C ILE A 230 8.09 -0.29 16.77
N ARG A 231 7.32 0.23 15.83
CA ARG A 231 6.04 -0.38 15.41
C ARG A 231 6.24 -1.77 14.80
N HIS A 232 7.27 -1.95 13.97
CA HIS A 232 7.59 -3.26 13.40
C HIS A 232 7.97 -4.27 14.49
N GLN A 233 8.74 -3.85 15.51
CA GLN A 233 9.04 -4.69 16.68
C GLN A 233 7.78 -5.11 17.44
N VAL A 234 6.75 -4.25 17.50
CA VAL A 234 5.53 -4.50 18.28
C VAL A 234 4.50 -5.32 17.49
N ASN A 235 4.40 -5.10 16.19
CA ASN A 235 3.31 -5.61 15.35
C ASN A 235 3.76 -6.62 14.28
N GLY A 236 5.06 -6.89 14.15
CA GLY A 236 5.58 -7.68 13.05
C GLY A 236 5.47 -6.99 11.67
N ARG A 237 5.71 -7.76 10.63
CA ARG A 237 5.59 -7.36 9.23
C ARG A 237 4.86 -8.44 8.41
N PRO A 238 3.60 -8.75 8.74
CA PRO A 238 2.85 -9.83 8.10
C PRO A 238 2.60 -9.54 6.62
N MET A 239 2.69 -10.61 5.82
CA MET A 239 2.41 -10.60 4.38
C MET A 239 1.34 -11.63 4.02
N PRO A 240 0.48 -11.36 3.04
CA PRO A 240 -0.51 -12.34 2.61
C PRO A 240 0.16 -13.54 1.92
N LYS A 241 -0.19 -14.76 2.33
CA LYS A 241 0.21 -15.99 1.66
C LYS A 241 -0.36 -16.02 0.24
N GLY A 242 0.46 -16.29 -0.73
CA GLY A 242 0.11 -16.19 -2.16
C GLY A 242 0.30 -14.79 -2.74
N GLY A 243 0.62 -13.80 -1.93
CA GLY A 243 0.96 -12.43 -2.30
C GLY A 243 -0.08 -11.39 -1.94
N SER A 244 0.33 -10.13 -2.05
CA SER A 244 -0.47 -8.95 -1.70
C SER A 244 -1.86 -8.92 -2.39
N GLY A 245 -1.96 -9.49 -3.59
CA GLY A 245 -3.20 -9.63 -4.35
C GLY A 245 -4.27 -10.51 -3.70
N MET A 246 -3.92 -11.29 -2.67
CA MET A 246 -4.90 -12.16 -1.99
C MET A 246 -5.92 -11.36 -1.17
N LEU A 247 -5.54 -10.19 -0.63
CA LEU A 247 -6.49 -9.31 0.05
C LEU A 247 -7.62 -8.81 -0.87
N PRO A 248 -7.34 -8.19 -2.03
CA PRO A 248 -8.40 -7.80 -2.96
C PRO A 248 -9.18 -8.99 -3.53
N VAL A 249 -8.56 -10.16 -3.72
CA VAL A 249 -9.26 -11.38 -4.14
C VAL A 249 -10.30 -11.81 -3.10
N ALA A 250 -9.93 -11.86 -1.83
CA ALA A 250 -10.88 -12.18 -0.75
C ALA A 250 -12.03 -11.15 -0.69
N LEU A 251 -11.71 -9.86 -0.76
CA LEU A 251 -12.72 -8.79 -0.81
C LEU A 251 -13.66 -8.93 -2.01
N GLY A 252 -13.13 -9.26 -3.18
CA GLY A 252 -13.94 -9.52 -4.38
C GLY A 252 -14.92 -10.67 -4.17
N ARG A 253 -14.47 -11.76 -3.55
CA ARG A 253 -15.33 -12.90 -3.21
C ARG A 253 -16.44 -12.52 -2.23
N VAL A 254 -16.15 -11.68 -1.23
CA VAL A 254 -17.19 -11.15 -0.32
C VAL A 254 -18.24 -10.36 -1.10
N ILE A 255 -17.81 -9.47 -2.00
CA ILE A 255 -18.73 -8.65 -2.83
C ILE A 255 -19.62 -9.55 -3.67
N GLU A 256 -19.05 -10.52 -4.39
CA GLU A 256 -19.79 -11.43 -5.28
C GLU A 256 -20.74 -12.37 -4.50
N ALA A 257 -20.30 -12.89 -3.34
CA ALA A 257 -21.13 -13.71 -2.46
C ALA A 257 -22.37 -12.98 -1.95
N ASN A 258 -22.29 -11.64 -1.81
CA ASN A 258 -23.40 -10.79 -1.41
C ASN A 258 -24.14 -10.12 -2.62
N GLY A 259 -23.96 -10.66 -3.83
CA GLY A 259 -24.69 -10.25 -5.03
C GLY A 259 -24.15 -9.01 -5.73
N GLY A 260 -23.01 -8.48 -5.32
CA GLY A 260 -22.30 -7.43 -6.03
C GLY A 260 -21.66 -7.93 -7.32
N VAL A 261 -21.31 -7.01 -8.21
CA VAL A 261 -20.71 -7.29 -9.51
C VAL A 261 -19.41 -6.52 -9.66
N ILE A 262 -18.36 -7.18 -10.17
CA ILE A 262 -17.08 -6.55 -10.47
C ILE A 262 -16.79 -6.69 -11.97
N LEU A 263 -16.56 -5.57 -12.65
CA LEU A 263 -16.15 -5.54 -14.05
C LEU A 263 -14.73 -4.97 -14.14
N THR A 264 -13.84 -5.70 -14.80
CA THR A 264 -12.48 -5.26 -15.14
C THR A 264 -12.41 -4.74 -16.57
N ASN A 265 -11.31 -4.03 -16.92
CA ASN A 265 -11.13 -3.35 -18.22
C ASN A 265 -12.22 -2.32 -18.51
N MET A 266 -12.73 -1.66 -17.46
CA MET A 266 -13.76 -0.64 -17.50
C MET A 266 -13.23 0.70 -16.96
N PRO A 267 -12.30 1.37 -17.66
CA PRO A 267 -11.76 2.65 -17.20
C PRO A 267 -12.83 3.73 -17.26
N VAL A 268 -13.11 4.33 -16.10
CA VAL A 268 -14.07 5.44 -15.97
C VAL A 268 -13.43 6.70 -16.56
N ALA A 269 -14.17 7.36 -17.48
CA ALA A 269 -13.74 8.58 -18.16
C ALA A 269 -14.39 9.83 -17.58
N GLN A 270 -15.68 9.77 -17.20
CA GLN A 270 -16.43 10.93 -16.74
C GLN A 270 -17.48 10.54 -15.69
N LEU A 271 -17.86 11.53 -14.86
CA LEU A 271 -19.02 11.44 -13.98
C LEU A 271 -20.28 11.87 -14.74
N ILE A 272 -21.37 11.14 -14.59
CA ILE A 272 -22.68 11.52 -15.11
C ILE A 272 -23.34 12.44 -14.08
N ILE A 273 -23.48 13.73 -14.43
CA ILE A 273 -24.04 14.74 -13.54
C ILE A 273 -25.39 15.21 -14.08
N GLU A 274 -26.44 15.06 -13.28
CA GLU A 274 -27.78 15.56 -13.59
C GLU A 274 -28.32 16.38 -12.41
N ASN A 275 -28.85 17.56 -12.66
CA ASN A 275 -29.37 18.47 -11.64
C ASN A 275 -28.39 18.73 -10.46
N GLY A 276 -27.09 18.84 -10.76
CA GLY A 276 -26.04 19.05 -9.76
C GLY A 276 -25.74 17.86 -8.85
N ARG A 277 -26.21 16.66 -9.23
CA ARG A 277 -25.97 15.40 -8.51
C ARG A 277 -25.23 14.40 -9.41
N CYS A 278 -24.25 13.69 -8.84
CA CYS A 278 -23.64 12.55 -9.50
C CYS A 278 -24.61 11.36 -9.48
N GLN A 279 -24.97 10.88 -10.67
CA GLN A 279 -25.93 9.79 -10.86
C GLN A 279 -25.30 8.57 -11.55
N GLY A 280 -23.99 8.57 -11.80
CA GLY A 280 -23.34 7.46 -12.46
C GLY A 280 -21.99 7.83 -13.03
N VAL A 281 -21.46 6.94 -13.84
CA VAL A 281 -20.19 7.11 -14.54
C VAL A 281 -20.31 6.66 -16.00
N GLU A 282 -19.48 7.26 -16.85
CA GLU A 282 -19.27 6.84 -18.24
C GLU A 282 -17.83 6.33 -18.38
N CYS A 283 -17.67 5.16 -18.98
CA CYS A 283 -16.38 4.54 -19.27
C CYS A 283 -15.82 5.01 -20.63
N THR A 284 -14.54 4.76 -20.87
CA THR A 284 -13.85 5.16 -22.12
C THR A 284 -14.40 4.51 -23.37
N ASP A 285 -15.10 3.38 -23.24
CA ASP A 285 -15.77 2.69 -24.35
C ASP A 285 -17.22 3.20 -24.61
N GLY A 286 -17.61 4.28 -23.90
CA GLY A 286 -18.94 4.88 -23.99
C GLY A 286 -20.03 4.18 -23.18
N SER A 287 -19.72 3.07 -22.50
CA SER A 287 -20.71 2.42 -21.62
C SER A 287 -21.03 3.30 -20.41
N ARG A 288 -22.28 3.31 -19.99
CA ARG A 288 -22.80 4.12 -18.90
C ARG A 288 -23.40 3.25 -17.82
N TYR A 289 -23.07 3.56 -16.57
CA TYR A 289 -23.58 2.86 -15.40
C TYR A 289 -24.20 3.85 -14.42
N ARG A 290 -25.48 3.65 -14.12
CA ARG A 290 -26.25 4.54 -13.25
C ARG A 290 -26.28 4.01 -11.82
N ALA A 291 -26.21 4.94 -10.86
CA ALA A 291 -26.34 4.69 -9.44
C ALA A 291 -27.64 5.30 -8.93
N ARG A 292 -28.54 4.48 -8.39
CA ARG A 292 -29.81 4.96 -7.78
C ARG A 292 -29.54 5.80 -6.52
N LYS A 293 -28.47 5.49 -5.78
CA LYS A 293 -28.10 6.16 -4.54
C LYS A 293 -26.89 7.07 -4.72
N SER A 294 -25.71 6.52 -4.98
CA SER A 294 -24.49 7.32 -5.05
C SER A 294 -23.36 6.62 -5.82
N VAL A 295 -22.40 7.41 -6.26
CA VAL A 295 -21.13 6.96 -6.83
C VAL A 295 -20.05 7.05 -5.76
N VAL A 296 -19.21 6.01 -5.65
CA VAL A 296 -18.02 5.98 -4.80
C VAL A 296 -16.79 5.95 -5.70
N SER A 297 -15.87 6.89 -5.54
CA SER A 297 -14.64 6.95 -6.34
C SER A 297 -13.40 6.63 -5.51
N THR A 298 -12.46 5.89 -6.08
CA THR A 298 -11.08 5.77 -5.60
C THR A 298 -10.06 6.34 -6.60
N ILE A 299 -10.56 7.01 -7.64
CA ILE A 299 -9.74 7.72 -8.61
C ILE A 299 -9.04 8.87 -7.88
N HIS A 300 -7.73 9.04 -8.10
CA HIS A 300 -6.97 10.08 -7.43
C HIS A 300 -7.61 11.46 -7.65
N ILE A 301 -7.70 12.27 -6.59
CA ILE A 301 -8.42 13.54 -6.62
C ILE A 301 -7.92 14.50 -7.71
N LYS A 302 -6.62 14.46 -8.04
CA LYS A 302 -6.01 15.23 -9.15
C LYS A 302 -6.62 14.89 -10.52
N HIS A 303 -7.11 13.67 -10.70
CA HIS A 303 -7.75 13.22 -11.93
C HIS A 303 -9.28 13.35 -11.84
N LEU A 304 -9.84 13.06 -10.67
CA LEU A 304 -11.28 13.09 -10.46
C LEU A 304 -11.90 14.49 -10.72
N VAL A 305 -11.18 15.56 -10.36
CA VAL A 305 -11.66 16.94 -10.57
C VAL A 305 -11.85 17.31 -12.05
N ASP A 306 -11.19 16.62 -12.95
CA ASP A 306 -11.34 16.82 -14.40
C ASP A 306 -12.46 15.97 -15.02
N MET A 307 -13.09 15.07 -14.25
CA MET A 307 -14.18 14.19 -14.70
C MET A 307 -15.58 14.81 -14.55
N ALA A 308 -15.65 16.07 -14.08
CA ALA A 308 -16.91 16.83 -13.99
C ALA A 308 -16.62 18.32 -14.22
N PRO A 309 -17.65 19.13 -14.59
CA PRO A 309 -17.47 20.57 -14.76
C PRO A 309 -16.92 21.25 -13.51
N LYS A 310 -15.84 22.02 -13.66
CA LYS A 310 -15.11 22.66 -12.55
C LYS A 310 -15.97 23.49 -11.60
N LYS A 311 -17.01 24.16 -12.14
CA LYS A 311 -17.96 24.96 -11.34
C LYS A 311 -18.69 24.13 -10.27
N LEU A 312 -18.81 22.82 -10.42
CA LEU A 312 -19.49 21.95 -9.45
C LEU A 312 -18.60 21.57 -8.26
N TRP A 313 -17.29 21.69 -8.42
CA TRP A 313 -16.34 21.46 -7.33
C TRP A 313 -16.16 22.70 -6.45
N GLY A 314 -16.33 23.89 -7.01
CA GLY A 314 -16.00 25.17 -6.38
C GLY A 314 -14.51 25.54 -6.52
N GLU A 315 -14.24 26.85 -6.64
CA GLU A 315 -12.89 27.35 -6.88
C GLU A 315 -11.92 26.99 -5.76
N GLY A 316 -12.32 27.18 -4.50
CA GLY A 316 -11.50 26.84 -3.33
C GLY A 316 -11.14 25.36 -3.24
N PHE A 317 -12.05 24.46 -3.64
CA PHE A 317 -11.74 23.02 -3.70
C PHE A 317 -10.66 22.73 -4.75
N ILE A 318 -10.83 23.25 -5.96
CA ILE A 318 -9.88 23.06 -7.07
C ILE A 318 -8.50 23.63 -6.72
N GLU A 319 -8.46 24.80 -6.09
CA GLU A 319 -7.21 25.41 -5.65
C GLU A 319 -6.48 24.52 -4.64
N ASN A 320 -7.19 24.02 -3.62
CA ASN A 320 -6.60 23.12 -2.63
C ASN A 320 -6.16 21.78 -3.24
N VAL A 321 -6.86 21.24 -4.23
CA VAL A 321 -6.39 20.07 -4.98
C VAL A 321 -5.06 20.37 -5.69
N ARG A 322 -4.84 21.59 -6.21
CA ARG A 322 -3.56 21.97 -6.84
C ARG A 322 -2.40 21.98 -5.85
N LEU A 323 -2.65 22.29 -4.59
CA LEU A 323 -1.64 22.34 -3.52
C LEU A 323 -1.16 20.95 -3.06
N LEU A 324 -1.88 19.87 -3.38
CA LEU A 324 -1.44 18.51 -3.04
C LEU A 324 -0.05 18.22 -3.61
N GLN A 325 0.84 17.74 -2.73
CA GLN A 325 2.19 17.33 -3.06
C GLN A 325 2.31 15.80 -3.07
N PRO A 326 3.05 15.22 -4.02
CA PRO A 326 3.40 13.81 -3.96
C PRO A 326 4.42 13.57 -2.84
N GLU A 327 4.52 12.34 -2.40
CA GLU A 327 5.67 11.87 -1.62
C GLU A 327 6.85 11.49 -2.53
N HIS A 328 7.89 10.90 -1.94
CA HIS A 328 8.97 10.28 -2.70
C HIS A 328 8.42 9.21 -3.66
N ALA A 329 8.89 9.26 -4.89
CA ALA A 329 8.49 8.27 -5.90
C ALA A 329 9.21 6.94 -5.67
N MET A 330 8.47 5.85 -5.81
CA MET A 330 8.99 4.49 -5.68
C MET A 330 9.52 3.98 -7.01
N PHE A 331 10.55 3.14 -6.98
CA PHE A 331 10.91 2.19 -8.03
C PHE A 331 10.82 0.77 -7.49
N ALA A 332 10.61 -0.20 -8.36
CA ALA A 332 10.59 -1.62 -7.99
C ALA A 332 11.19 -2.45 -9.13
N PHE A 333 12.28 -3.15 -8.84
CA PHE A 333 12.95 -4.05 -9.77
C PHE A 333 12.74 -5.48 -9.31
N HIS A 334 12.08 -6.27 -10.14
CA HIS A 334 11.65 -7.64 -9.85
C HIS A 334 12.54 -8.63 -10.59
N TYR A 335 12.86 -9.72 -9.91
CA TYR A 335 13.69 -10.80 -10.44
C TYR A 335 13.11 -12.17 -10.06
N ALA A 336 13.04 -13.05 -11.03
CA ALA A 336 12.93 -14.48 -10.81
C ALA A 336 14.36 -15.04 -10.66
N VAL A 337 14.66 -15.71 -9.55
CA VAL A 337 16.01 -16.19 -9.25
C VAL A 337 16.03 -17.67 -8.88
N SER A 338 17.17 -18.36 -9.16
CA SER A 338 17.32 -19.80 -8.89
C SER A 338 17.73 -20.14 -7.46
N GLU A 339 18.07 -19.12 -6.65
CA GLU A 339 18.39 -19.26 -5.21
C GLU A 339 18.10 -17.96 -4.47
N PRO A 340 17.85 -17.99 -3.14
CA PRO A 340 17.55 -16.79 -2.37
C PRO A 340 18.81 -15.94 -2.15
N PRO A 341 18.67 -14.63 -1.85
CA PRO A 341 19.80 -13.81 -1.44
C PRO A 341 20.38 -14.28 -0.10
N ARG A 342 21.70 -14.48 -0.03
CA ARG A 342 22.45 -14.81 1.19
C ARG A 342 23.33 -13.63 1.58
N PHE A 343 22.99 -13.00 2.68
CA PHE A 343 23.76 -11.88 3.21
C PHE A 343 24.91 -12.42 4.08
N GLU A 344 26.13 -11.98 3.77
CA GLU A 344 27.30 -12.31 4.57
C GLU A 344 27.37 -11.45 5.84
N LEU A 345 27.58 -12.09 7.00
CA LEU A 345 27.77 -11.42 8.27
C LEU A 345 29.26 -11.25 8.61
N ALA A 346 29.57 -10.39 9.57
CA ALA A 346 30.96 -10.10 9.97
C ALA A 346 31.74 -11.32 10.50
N ASP A 347 31.03 -12.32 11.06
CA ASP A 347 31.61 -13.57 11.55
C ASP A 347 31.80 -14.64 10.45
N GLY A 348 31.49 -14.32 9.22
CA GLY A 348 31.56 -15.23 8.06
C GLY A 348 30.36 -16.17 7.90
N SER A 349 29.37 -16.11 8.77
CA SER A 349 28.10 -16.80 8.59
C SER A 349 27.22 -16.06 7.60
N THR A 350 26.10 -16.67 7.21
CA THR A 350 25.13 -16.05 6.28
C THR A 350 23.73 -16.09 6.85
N ILE A 351 22.88 -15.15 6.40
CA ILE A 351 21.45 -15.11 6.70
C ILE A 351 20.62 -14.96 5.43
N GLU A 352 19.46 -15.61 5.37
CA GLU A 352 18.48 -15.54 4.26
C GLU A 352 17.16 -14.94 4.78
N PRO A 353 17.06 -13.62 4.97
CA PRO A 353 15.85 -12.99 5.48
C PRO A 353 14.82 -12.81 4.37
N VAL A 354 13.53 -12.84 4.72
CA VAL A 354 12.43 -12.49 3.82
C VAL A 354 12.51 -11.01 3.44
N GLU A 355 12.78 -10.16 4.42
CA GLU A 355 12.98 -8.73 4.21
C GLU A 355 14.34 -8.27 4.70
N SER A 356 15.00 -7.46 3.89
CA SER A 356 16.25 -6.83 4.24
C SER A 356 16.37 -5.41 3.70
N ALA A 357 17.38 -4.69 4.20
CA ALA A 357 17.74 -3.37 3.71
C ALA A 357 19.26 -3.24 3.55
N LEU A 358 19.68 -2.48 2.56
CA LEU A 358 21.06 -2.00 2.44
C LEU A 358 21.09 -0.53 2.81
N LEU A 359 21.93 -0.19 3.76
CA LEU A 359 22.05 1.17 4.28
C LEU A 359 23.52 1.55 4.42
N SER A 360 23.78 2.85 4.49
CA SER A 360 25.08 3.43 4.81
C SER A 360 24.96 4.46 5.94
N GLU A 361 25.63 5.60 5.83
CA GLU A 361 25.58 6.65 6.84
C GLU A 361 24.23 7.36 6.91
N PRO A 362 23.82 7.89 8.06
CA PRO A 362 22.56 8.64 8.21
C PRO A 362 22.43 9.81 7.24
N GLU A 363 23.53 10.48 6.90
CA GLU A 363 23.60 11.62 5.98
C GLU A 363 23.23 11.23 4.55
N ARG A 364 23.49 9.97 4.15
CA ARG A 364 23.09 9.46 2.82
C ARG A 364 21.57 9.51 2.62
N ILE A 365 20.82 9.34 3.69
CA ILE A 365 19.35 9.41 3.65
C ILE A 365 18.89 10.84 3.39
N LEU A 366 19.54 11.85 4.01
CA LEU A 366 19.25 13.27 3.73
C LEU A 366 19.65 13.66 2.30
N LEU A 367 20.78 13.16 1.82
CA LEU A 367 21.24 13.40 0.45
C LEU A 367 20.22 12.83 -0.55
N ALA A 368 19.70 11.64 -0.32
CA ALA A 368 18.67 11.04 -1.16
C ALA A 368 17.37 11.86 -1.19
N ASP A 369 17.01 12.54 -0.10
CA ASP A 369 15.87 13.46 -0.07
C ASP A 369 16.11 14.69 -0.97
N TYR A 370 17.33 15.24 -0.95
CA TYR A 370 17.73 16.33 -1.83
C TYR A 370 17.74 15.94 -3.31
N GLU A 371 18.35 14.79 -3.64
CA GLU A 371 18.42 14.21 -4.99
C GLU A 371 17.01 14.02 -5.56
N HIS A 372 16.09 13.51 -4.73
CA HIS A 372 14.68 13.35 -5.11
C HIS A 372 14.01 14.69 -5.46
N ALA A 373 14.27 15.73 -4.69
CA ALA A 373 13.72 17.06 -4.91
C ALA A 373 14.30 17.77 -6.15
N THR A 374 15.57 17.51 -6.48
CA THR A 374 16.29 18.18 -7.58
C THR A 374 16.28 17.42 -8.90
N GLY A 375 15.82 16.13 -8.88
CA GLY A 375 15.89 15.26 -10.05
C GLY A 375 17.29 14.73 -10.36
N GLU A 376 18.19 14.75 -9.37
CA GLU A 376 19.53 14.22 -9.48
C GLU A 376 19.53 12.71 -9.26
N LEU A 377 20.13 11.95 -10.18
CA LEU A 377 20.24 10.51 -10.07
C LEU A 377 21.62 10.15 -9.53
N ASN A 378 21.65 9.62 -8.32
CA ASN A 378 22.84 9.09 -7.67
C ASN A 378 22.52 7.70 -7.11
N LEU A 379 23.28 6.69 -7.54
CA LEU A 379 23.09 5.30 -7.15
C LEU A 379 24.13 4.82 -6.11
N ASP A 380 25.09 5.68 -5.76
CA ASP A 380 26.11 5.35 -4.77
C ASP A 380 25.47 5.23 -3.38
N ASP A 381 25.69 4.08 -2.73
CA ASP A 381 25.13 3.76 -1.42
C ASP A 381 23.60 4.03 -1.33
N LEU A 382 22.89 3.79 -2.44
CA LEU A 382 21.43 3.99 -2.49
C LEU A 382 20.74 3.14 -1.41
N PRO A 383 19.93 3.74 -0.52
CA PRO A 383 19.15 2.98 0.44
C PRO A 383 18.16 2.07 -0.28
N LEU A 384 18.32 0.76 -0.12
CA LEU A 384 17.49 -0.27 -0.75
C LEU A 384 16.69 -1.05 0.29
N GLN A 385 15.46 -1.39 -0.05
CA GLN A 385 14.70 -2.45 0.59
C GLN A 385 14.67 -3.66 -0.35
N ILE A 386 14.86 -4.84 0.20
CA ILE A 386 14.90 -6.11 -0.51
C ILE A 386 13.83 -7.02 0.07
N VAL A 387 13.02 -7.63 -0.79
CA VAL A 387 11.94 -8.54 -0.37
C VAL A 387 12.03 -9.83 -1.18
N CYS A 388 12.19 -10.95 -0.49
CA CYS A 388 12.21 -12.30 -1.07
C CYS A 388 11.14 -13.17 -0.39
N PRO A 389 9.85 -12.95 -0.69
CA PRO A 389 8.75 -13.55 0.05
C PRO A 389 8.67 -15.07 -0.09
N SER A 390 9.22 -15.62 -1.16
CA SER A 390 9.25 -17.07 -1.42
C SER A 390 10.10 -17.86 -0.40
N ILE A 391 10.92 -17.20 0.42
CA ILE A 391 11.63 -17.84 1.55
C ILE A 391 10.62 -18.35 2.58
N ALA A 392 9.58 -17.57 2.89
CA ALA A 392 8.55 -17.95 3.85
C ALA A 392 7.28 -18.50 3.18
N ASP A 393 7.03 -18.17 1.92
CA ASP A 393 5.85 -18.57 1.16
C ASP A 393 6.23 -19.33 -0.12
N PRO A 394 6.33 -20.66 -0.07
CA PRO A 394 6.71 -21.48 -1.22
C PRO A 394 5.69 -21.44 -2.38
N THR A 395 4.52 -20.85 -2.19
CA THR A 395 3.52 -20.71 -3.26
C THR A 395 3.86 -19.58 -4.24
N ARG A 396 4.95 -18.81 -3.96
CA ARG A 396 5.35 -17.63 -4.74
C ARG A 396 6.25 -17.97 -5.94
N ALA A 397 6.92 -19.12 -5.92
CA ALA A 397 7.81 -19.55 -6.99
C ALA A 397 7.80 -21.08 -7.14
N PRO A 398 8.28 -21.65 -8.27
CA PRO A 398 8.53 -23.07 -8.39
C PRO A 398 9.50 -23.58 -7.32
N ALA A 399 9.43 -24.86 -6.97
CA ALA A 399 10.28 -25.46 -5.94
C ALA A 399 11.78 -25.22 -6.21
N GLY A 400 12.48 -24.74 -5.20
CA GLY A 400 13.91 -24.40 -5.29
C GLY A 400 14.23 -23.08 -6.00
N HIS A 401 13.22 -22.30 -6.37
CA HIS A 401 13.36 -20.99 -6.98
C HIS A 401 12.72 -19.90 -6.13
N HIS A 402 13.07 -18.63 -6.39
CA HIS A 402 12.63 -17.53 -5.56
C HIS A 402 12.22 -16.29 -6.37
N THR A 403 11.32 -15.50 -5.79
CA THR A 403 11.03 -14.14 -6.24
C THR A 403 11.87 -13.16 -5.43
N LEU A 404 12.41 -12.15 -6.09
CA LEU A 404 13.24 -11.12 -5.45
C LEU A 404 12.79 -9.75 -5.95
N LYS A 405 12.54 -8.83 -5.03
CA LYS A 405 12.24 -7.44 -5.34
C LYS A 405 13.27 -6.53 -4.68
N LEU A 406 13.88 -5.65 -5.48
CA LEU A 406 14.68 -4.51 -5.02
C LEU A 406 13.82 -3.26 -5.16
N GLU A 407 13.59 -2.54 -4.08
CA GLU A 407 12.75 -1.34 -4.10
C GLU A 407 13.35 -0.21 -3.27
N GLY A 408 12.92 1.00 -3.57
CA GLY A 408 13.38 2.22 -2.89
C GLY A 408 12.78 3.46 -3.52
N ASN A 409 13.41 4.59 -3.30
CA ASN A 409 12.96 5.87 -3.82
C ASN A 409 14.01 6.45 -4.77
N LEU A 410 13.56 6.86 -5.96
CA LEU A 410 14.33 7.61 -6.94
C LEU A 410 13.50 8.80 -7.46
N PRO A 411 14.10 9.85 -8.01
CA PRO A 411 13.35 11.00 -8.52
C PRO A 411 12.33 10.59 -9.58
N TYR A 412 11.07 11.06 -9.44
CA TYR A 412 10.07 10.87 -10.49
C TYR A 412 10.45 11.62 -11.76
N ALA A 413 10.79 12.90 -11.62
CA ALA A 413 11.26 13.73 -12.72
C ALA A 413 12.79 13.91 -12.59
N LEU A 414 13.52 13.32 -13.51
CA LEU A 414 14.95 13.58 -13.69
C LEU A 414 15.16 14.99 -14.26
N LYS A 415 16.39 15.50 -14.30
CA LYS A 415 16.71 16.81 -14.91
C LYS A 415 16.22 16.93 -16.35
N GLU A 416 16.23 15.81 -17.10
CA GLU A 416 15.72 15.68 -18.46
C GLU A 416 14.19 15.44 -18.53
N GLY A 417 13.54 15.36 -17.39
CA GLY A 417 12.11 15.08 -17.26
C GLY A 417 11.78 13.59 -17.05
N PRO A 418 10.51 13.30 -16.67
CA PRO A 418 10.14 11.94 -16.27
C PRO A 418 10.24 10.89 -17.39
N LYS A 419 10.06 11.29 -18.66
CA LYS A 419 10.15 10.36 -19.79
C LYS A 419 11.55 9.83 -20.04
N HIS A 420 12.58 10.46 -19.47
CA HIS A 420 13.96 9.99 -19.61
C HIS A 420 14.14 8.58 -19.00
N TRP A 421 13.31 8.21 -18.04
CA TRP A 421 13.27 6.87 -17.47
C TRP A 421 13.11 5.76 -18.51
N ASP A 422 12.37 6.00 -19.60
CA ASP A 422 12.19 5.01 -20.67
C ASP A 422 13.51 4.63 -21.35
N ASN A 423 14.51 5.51 -21.31
CA ASN A 423 15.81 5.31 -21.92
C ASN A 423 16.85 4.67 -21.00
N ILE A 424 16.73 4.88 -19.66
CA ILE A 424 17.82 4.56 -18.74
C ILE A 424 17.48 3.50 -17.68
N LYS A 425 16.19 3.16 -17.48
CA LYS A 425 15.75 2.30 -16.38
C LYS A 425 16.44 0.93 -16.34
N GLU A 426 16.70 0.31 -17.49
CA GLU A 426 17.37 -0.99 -17.56
C GLU A 426 18.83 -0.89 -17.10
N LYS A 427 19.54 0.18 -17.49
CA LYS A 427 20.88 0.44 -17.01
C LYS A 427 20.91 0.73 -15.51
N VAL A 428 19.98 1.57 -15.02
CA VAL A 428 19.84 1.87 -13.60
C VAL A 428 19.58 0.60 -12.79
N ALA A 429 18.70 -0.28 -13.28
CA ALA A 429 18.44 -1.55 -12.63
C ALA A 429 19.66 -2.46 -12.57
N ALA A 430 20.47 -2.50 -13.64
CA ALA A 430 21.73 -3.24 -13.66
C ALA A 430 22.72 -2.68 -12.63
N ASP A 431 22.92 -1.36 -12.59
CA ASP A 431 23.82 -0.70 -11.65
C ASP A 431 23.36 -0.92 -10.18
N VAL A 432 22.05 -0.85 -9.91
CA VAL A 432 21.48 -1.14 -8.59
C VAL A 432 21.69 -2.61 -8.20
N PHE A 433 21.48 -3.54 -9.14
CA PHE A 433 21.71 -4.96 -8.88
C PHE A 433 23.20 -5.26 -8.64
N ASP A 434 24.11 -4.60 -9.37
CA ASP A 434 25.55 -4.71 -9.14
C ASP A 434 25.99 -4.21 -7.77
N ASN A 435 25.32 -3.17 -7.24
CA ASN A 435 25.53 -2.69 -5.88
C ASN A 435 24.97 -3.69 -4.85
N PHE A 436 23.78 -4.22 -5.09
CA PHE A 436 23.14 -5.21 -4.22
C PHE A 436 23.96 -6.49 -4.08
N ARG A 437 24.46 -7.06 -5.16
CA ARG A 437 25.22 -8.32 -5.14
C ARG A 437 26.57 -8.24 -4.40
N LYS A 438 27.07 -7.05 -4.08
CA LYS A 438 28.23 -6.90 -3.19
C LYS A 438 27.96 -7.43 -1.78
N PHE A 439 26.68 -7.46 -1.38
CA PHE A 439 26.22 -7.98 -0.09
C PHE A 439 25.70 -9.43 -0.18
N CYS A 440 25.34 -9.86 -1.37
CA CYS A 440 24.81 -11.20 -1.68
C CYS A 440 25.58 -11.81 -2.87
N PRO A 441 26.87 -12.17 -2.69
CA PRO A 441 27.73 -12.61 -3.80
C PRO A 441 27.29 -13.92 -4.45
N ASN A 442 26.36 -14.68 -3.83
CA ASN A 442 25.78 -15.87 -4.44
C ASN A 442 24.87 -15.56 -5.61
N LEU A 443 24.30 -14.33 -5.72
CA LEU A 443 23.41 -13.94 -6.82
C LEU A 443 24.20 -13.42 -8.02
N THR A 444 24.87 -14.32 -8.73
CA THR A 444 25.55 -14.05 -10.00
C THR A 444 24.53 -13.94 -11.16
N GLU A 445 24.94 -13.41 -12.32
CA GLU A 445 24.01 -13.16 -13.44
C GLU A 445 23.33 -14.44 -13.94
N ASP A 446 23.99 -15.60 -13.89
CA ASP A 446 23.43 -16.91 -14.25
C ASP A 446 22.32 -17.40 -13.30
N LYS A 447 22.19 -16.76 -12.12
CA LYS A 447 21.11 -17.04 -11.16
C LYS A 447 19.83 -16.28 -11.46
N ILE A 448 19.88 -15.27 -12.34
CA ILE A 448 18.71 -14.48 -12.75
C ILE A 448 18.02 -15.18 -13.90
N LEU A 449 16.79 -15.66 -13.66
CA LEU A 449 15.97 -16.38 -14.64
C LEU A 449 15.10 -15.44 -15.47
N GLY A 450 14.66 -14.33 -14.87
CA GLY A 450 13.84 -13.31 -15.52
C GLY A 450 13.83 -12.02 -14.72
N ARG A 451 13.48 -10.92 -15.35
CA ARG A 451 13.41 -9.60 -14.70
C ARG A 451 12.24 -8.78 -15.23
N PHE A 452 11.71 -7.90 -14.38
CA PHE A 452 10.72 -6.90 -14.73
C PHE A 452 11.04 -5.60 -13.99
N ILE A 453 11.31 -4.53 -14.75
CA ILE A 453 11.86 -3.28 -14.23
C ILE A 453 10.80 -2.19 -14.25
N GLN A 454 10.48 -1.63 -13.07
CA GLN A 454 9.56 -0.52 -12.91
C GLN A 454 10.30 0.71 -12.36
N SER A 455 10.49 1.71 -13.22
CA SER A 455 10.94 3.05 -12.83
C SER A 455 9.83 3.80 -12.07
N PRO A 456 10.11 4.94 -11.43
CA PRO A 456 9.09 5.82 -10.86
C PRO A 456 7.95 6.19 -11.82
N LEU A 457 8.27 6.37 -13.11
CA LEU A 457 7.27 6.62 -14.14
C LEU A 457 6.39 5.39 -14.43
N ASP A 458 6.97 4.18 -14.38
CA ASP A 458 6.22 2.95 -14.60
C ASP A 458 5.28 2.63 -13.43
N ILE A 459 5.61 3.03 -12.20
CA ILE A 459 4.72 2.94 -11.04
C ILE A 459 3.44 3.75 -11.27
N GLU A 460 3.55 4.99 -11.75
CA GLU A 460 2.38 5.81 -12.13
C GLU A 460 1.60 5.19 -13.29
N ARG A 461 2.28 4.69 -14.33
CA ARG A 461 1.65 4.02 -15.47
C ARG A 461 0.91 2.75 -15.07
N MET A 462 1.46 1.99 -14.14
CA MET A 462 0.81 0.81 -13.59
C MET A 462 -0.49 1.18 -12.86
N ASN A 463 -0.48 2.26 -12.09
CA ASN A 463 -1.63 2.72 -11.35
C ASN A 463 -1.65 4.27 -11.25
N PRO A 464 -2.50 4.97 -12.05
CA PRO A 464 -2.57 6.43 -12.04
C PRO A 464 -2.95 7.05 -10.69
N ALA A 465 -3.52 6.27 -9.75
CA ALA A 465 -3.72 6.72 -8.37
C ALA A 465 -2.39 6.88 -7.60
N MET A 466 -1.31 6.29 -8.10
CA MET A 466 0.07 6.52 -7.63
C MET A 466 0.67 7.72 -8.38
N TRP A 467 -0.01 8.83 -8.31
CA TRP A 467 0.32 10.06 -9.01
C TRP A 467 1.78 10.47 -8.77
N ARG A 468 2.54 10.65 -9.86
CA ARG A 468 3.98 10.92 -9.86
C ARG A 468 4.82 9.88 -9.09
N GLY A 469 4.44 8.60 -9.17
CA GLY A 469 5.13 7.50 -8.50
C GLY A 469 4.91 7.43 -6.99
N SER A 470 4.01 8.26 -6.45
CA SER A 470 3.66 8.34 -5.04
C SER A 470 2.72 7.21 -4.66
N VAL A 471 3.23 6.19 -3.98
CA VAL A 471 2.46 4.96 -3.66
C VAL A 471 1.37 5.16 -2.59
N HIS A 472 1.45 6.26 -1.82
CA HIS A 472 0.43 6.65 -0.86
C HIS A 472 -0.50 7.76 -1.37
N ALA A 473 -0.45 8.08 -2.66
CA ALA A 473 -1.22 9.09 -3.39
C ALA A 473 -0.88 10.56 -3.05
N ALA A 474 -0.41 10.85 -1.86
CA ALA A 474 0.08 12.17 -1.45
C ALA A 474 0.99 12.03 -0.23
N ALA A 475 1.89 12.96 -0.04
CA ALA A 475 2.81 12.98 1.10
C ALA A 475 2.08 13.08 2.46
N TYR A 476 2.72 12.59 3.51
CA TYR A 476 2.19 12.59 4.88
C TYR A 476 2.59 13.82 5.70
N GLY A 477 2.78 14.97 5.07
CA GLY A 477 3.04 16.23 5.76
C GLY A 477 1.81 16.75 6.50
N ALA A 478 2.02 17.58 7.52
CA ALA A 478 0.94 18.16 8.33
C ALA A 478 -0.12 18.88 7.48
N ALA A 479 0.31 19.52 6.39
CA ALA A 479 -0.57 20.27 5.48
C ALA A 479 -1.54 19.41 4.65
N GLN A 480 -1.37 18.08 4.64
CA GLN A 480 -2.18 17.16 3.82
C GLN A 480 -2.37 15.79 4.49
N SER A 481 -2.48 15.80 5.81
CA SER A 481 -2.81 14.63 6.64
C SER A 481 -4.02 14.92 7.53
N GLY A 482 -4.67 13.88 8.03
CA GLY A 482 -5.84 14.03 8.88
C GLY A 482 -6.99 14.73 8.17
N ASP A 483 -7.54 15.76 8.79
CA ASP A 483 -8.64 16.59 8.30
C ASP A 483 -8.28 17.49 7.10
N MET A 484 -6.99 17.60 6.77
CA MET A 484 -6.52 18.28 5.55
C MET A 484 -6.57 17.39 4.31
N ARG A 485 -6.92 16.08 4.42
CA ARG A 485 -6.82 15.12 3.32
C ARG A 485 -8.19 14.58 2.90
N PRO A 486 -8.58 14.60 1.60
CA PRO A 486 -7.81 15.05 0.42
C PRO A 486 -7.72 16.56 0.27
N VAL A 487 -8.64 17.30 0.84
CA VAL A 487 -8.77 18.77 0.81
C VAL A 487 -9.36 19.22 2.15
N PRO A 488 -8.85 20.30 2.77
CA PRO A 488 -9.40 20.86 4.00
C PRO A 488 -10.92 21.07 3.90
N GLY A 489 -11.66 20.62 4.92
CA GLY A 489 -13.12 20.67 4.95
C GLY A 489 -13.84 19.51 4.22
N TRP A 490 -13.08 18.61 3.58
CA TRP A 490 -13.65 17.48 2.81
C TRP A 490 -13.04 16.12 3.21
N ALA A 491 -12.61 16.00 4.45
CA ALA A 491 -11.99 14.78 4.98
C ALA A 491 -12.97 13.64 5.31
N GLU A 492 -14.28 13.93 5.32
CA GLU A 492 -15.33 12.99 5.72
C GLU A 492 -15.93 12.19 4.54
N TYR A 493 -15.14 11.96 3.51
CA TYR A 493 -15.46 11.10 2.33
C TYR A 493 -16.56 11.63 1.43
N ARG A 494 -17.35 12.61 1.82
CA ARG A 494 -18.38 13.29 1.00
C ARG A 494 -17.70 14.36 0.16
N MET A 495 -18.05 14.41 -1.14
CA MET A 495 -17.45 15.36 -2.09
C MET A 495 -18.39 16.55 -2.35
N PRO A 496 -17.87 17.69 -2.88
CA PRO A 496 -18.71 18.86 -3.20
C PRO A 496 -19.90 18.54 -4.12
N ILE A 497 -19.75 17.58 -5.02
CA ILE A 497 -20.81 17.12 -5.90
C ILE A 497 -21.71 16.14 -5.13
N ARG A 498 -22.98 16.49 -4.93
CA ARG A 498 -23.93 15.62 -4.23
C ARG A 498 -23.99 14.23 -4.87
N GLY A 499 -24.09 13.19 -4.06
CA GLY A 499 -24.13 11.80 -4.52
C GLY A 499 -22.78 11.24 -4.97
N LEU A 500 -21.68 11.97 -4.70
CA LEU A 500 -20.33 11.51 -4.93
C LEU A 500 -19.59 11.38 -3.61
N TYR A 501 -19.04 10.19 -3.37
CA TYR A 501 -18.12 9.89 -2.26
C TYR A 501 -16.73 9.59 -2.80
N GLN A 502 -15.71 9.89 -1.97
CA GLN A 502 -14.32 9.58 -2.28
C GLN A 502 -13.75 8.68 -1.20
N THR A 503 -13.02 7.64 -1.62
CA THR A 503 -12.22 6.77 -0.75
C THR A 503 -10.83 6.56 -1.36
N GLY A 504 -10.03 5.69 -0.76
CA GLY A 504 -8.72 5.35 -1.31
C GLY A 504 -7.56 6.07 -0.63
N ALA A 505 -6.37 5.91 -1.20
CA ALA A 505 -5.13 6.41 -0.60
C ALA A 505 -5.08 7.95 -0.48
N CYS A 506 -5.82 8.68 -1.31
CA CYS A 506 -5.87 10.14 -1.25
C CYS A 506 -6.82 10.68 -0.17
N THR A 507 -7.60 9.86 0.53
CA THR A 507 -8.45 10.29 1.66
C THR A 507 -7.81 9.98 3.01
N ALA A 508 -8.31 10.59 4.09
CA ALA A 508 -7.85 10.31 5.45
C ALA A 508 -8.02 8.82 5.82
N PRO A 509 -7.14 8.22 6.60
CA PRO A 509 -5.85 8.70 7.12
C PRO A 509 -4.69 8.54 6.12
N GLY A 510 -4.93 8.26 4.85
CA GLY A 510 -3.93 8.16 3.79
C GLY A 510 -3.67 6.74 3.31
N GLY A 511 -2.68 6.60 2.41
CA GLY A 511 -2.28 5.37 1.76
C GLY A 511 -1.61 4.35 2.67
N SER A 512 -0.81 3.46 2.06
CA SER A 512 -0.41 2.17 2.62
C SER A 512 -1.60 1.18 2.70
N VAL A 513 -1.34 -0.08 3.00
CA VAL A 513 -2.41 -1.08 3.17
C VAL A 513 -3.00 -0.95 4.58
N ARG A 514 -3.93 0.01 4.73
CA ARG A 514 -4.57 0.32 6.03
C ARG A 514 -6.00 -0.18 6.12
N GLY A 515 -6.73 -0.19 5.00
CA GLY A 515 -8.16 -0.47 4.97
C GLY A 515 -9.05 0.61 5.61
N GLN A 516 -8.45 1.50 6.40
CA GLN A 516 -9.17 2.53 7.15
C GLN A 516 -9.95 3.50 6.24
N PRO A 517 -9.39 4.03 5.12
CA PRO A 517 -10.17 4.87 4.21
C PRO A 517 -11.42 4.17 3.68
N GLY A 518 -11.31 2.88 3.39
CA GLY A 518 -12.43 2.10 2.88
C GLY A 518 -13.53 1.88 3.91
N ARG A 519 -13.16 1.51 5.14
CA ARG A 519 -14.10 1.31 6.24
C ARG A 519 -14.80 2.60 6.65
N ASN A 520 -14.05 3.69 6.78
CA ASN A 520 -14.62 4.99 7.14
C ASN A 520 -15.58 5.52 6.07
N ALA A 521 -15.24 5.35 4.79
CA ALA A 521 -16.15 5.71 3.69
C ALA A 521 -17.43 4.86 3.73
N ALA A 522 -17.33 3.57 4.05
CA ALA A 522 -18.50 2.71 4.23
C ALA A 522 -19.41 3.20 5.36
N ILE A 523 -18.84 3.57 6.52
CA ILE A 523 -19.60 4.14 7.64
C ILE A 523 -20.38 5.39 7.17
N ALA A 524 -19.67 6.37 6.59
CA ALA A 524 -20.28 7.61 6.13
C ALA A 524 -21.41 7.38 5.09
N ILE A 525 -21.23 6.42 4.17
CA ILE A 525 -22.22 6.11 3.15
C ILE A 525 -23.42 5.38 3.76
N LEU A 526 -23.19 4.40 4.63
CA LEU A 526 -24.27 3.65 5.27
C LEU A 526 -25.16 4.55 6.13
N GLU A 527 -24.57 5.44 6.95
CA GLU A 527 -25.28 6.43 7.74
C GLU A 527 -26.15 7.34 6.88
N ASP A 528 -25.61 7.89 5.78
CA ASP A 528 -26.35 8.76 4.85
C ASP A 528 -27.51 8.04 4.14
N HIS A 529 -27.50 6.72 4.11
CA HIS A 529 -28.52 5.90 3.49
C HIS A 529 -29.36 5.07 4.47
N GLY A 530 -29.31 5.41 5.77
CA GLY A 530 -30.19 4.87 6.81
C GLY A 530 -29.83 3.44 7.22
N SER A 531 -28.55 3.06 7.16
CA SER A 531 -27.98 1.79 7.60
C SER A 531 -26.74 2.04 8.45
N SER A 532 -26.14 0.99 9.00
CA SER A 532 -24.95 1.09 9.85
C SER A 532 -23.90 0.03 9.49
N ILE A 533 -22.69 0.19 10.03
CA ILE A 533 -21.64 -0.82 9.90
C ILE A 533 -22.03 -2.10 10.65
N GLU A 534 -22.72 -1.97 11.76
CA GLU A 534 -23.22 -3.07 12.59
C GLU A 534 -24.24 -3.92 11.81
N ASP A 535 -25.14 -3.28 11.04
CA ASP A 535 -26.09 -3.97 10.17
C ASP A 535 -25.37 -4.79 9.10
N ALA A 536 -24.26 -4.27 8.53
CA ALA A 536 -23.47 -4.98 7.56
C ALA A 536 -22.71 -6.17 8.17
N VAL A 537 -22.16 -6.00 9.39
CA VAL A 537 -21.35 -7.02 10.08
C VAL A 537 -22.24 -8.15 10.63
N SER A 538 -23.44 -7.82 11.14
CA SER A 538 -24.35 -8.80 11.76
C SER A 538 -24.94 -9.83 10.76
N LYS A 539 -24.91 -9.55 9.47
CA LYS A 539 -25.35 -10.50 8.44
C LYS A 539 -24.27 -11.56 8.26
N SER A 540 -24.50 -12.75 8.81
CA SER A 540 -23.65 -13.92 8.60
C SER A 540 -23.44 -14.16 7.10
N ALA A 541 -22.20 -14.52 6.72
CA ALA A 541 -21.92 -14.94 5.36
C ALA A 541 -22.90 -16.06 4.97
N PRO A 542 -23.48 -16.04 3.75
CA PRO A 542 -24.23 -17.18 3.27
C PRO A 542 -23.29 -18.39 3.22
N VAL A 543 -23.53 -19.37 4.11
CA VAL A 543 -22.75 -20.62 4.16
C VAL A 543 -22.89 -21.27 2.79
N THR A 544 -21.87 -21.19 1.96
CA THR A 544 -21.76 -21.93 0.71
C THR A 544 -21.35 -23.35 1.07
N SER A 545 -22.33 -24.23 1.29
CA SER A 545 -22.12 -25.68 1.36
C SER A 545 -21.71 -26.24 0.01
#